data_d38929ac78ee427f0a7378ba4251004f
#
_entry.id   d38929ac78ee427f0a7378ba4251004f
#
_cell.length_a   1.000
_cell.length_b   1.000
_cell.length_c   1.000
_cell.angle_alpha   90.00
_cell.angle_beta   90.00
_cell.angle_gamma   90.00
#
_symmetry.space_group_name_H-M   'P 1'
#
loop_
_entity.id
_entity.type
_entity.pdbx_description
1 polymer ?
#
loop_
_entity_poly.entity_id
_entity_poly.type
_entity_poly.pdbx_seq_one_letter_code
_entity_poly.pdbx_strand_id
1 'polypeptide(L)'
;MQAFAETLEGSEDMDPSKGISEEIRKKMESGVYYVAGIDSGSTSTDVVILDKDGKIKSTMIIPTGGGAMMSAEKSLEMAVEKAGIRKEDIVRIVTTGYGRAYIDSGDDSITEITCHAKGAHYLNPNVRTVIDIG
;
A
#
# COMPACT_ATOMS: atom_id res chain seq x y z
N MET A 1 8.08 -0.74 4.55
CA MET A 1 8.79 0.55 4.63
C MET A 1 9.96 0.64 3.66
N GLN A 2 10.82 -0.37 3.59
CA GLN A 2 11.92 -0.40 2.61
C GLN A 2 11.41 -0.33 1.16
N ALA A 3 10.33 -1.04 0.82
CA ALA A 3 9.70 -0.95 -0.50
C ALA A 3 9.15 0.45 -0.79
N PHE A 4 8.63 1.15 0.21
CA PHE A 4 8.19 2.54 0.10
C PHE A 4 9.37 3.50 -0.11
N ALA A 5 10.44 3.37 0.68
CA ALA A 5 11.65 4.17 0.54
C ALA A 5 12.33 3.94 -0.83
N GLU A 6 12.44 2.70 -1.27
CA GLU A 6 13.00 2.37 -2.59
C GLU A 6 12.14 2.88 -3.76
N THR A 7 10.81 2.94 -3.61
CA THR A 7 9.92 3.54 -4.61
C THR A 7 10.14 5.05 -4.70
N LEU A 8 10.40 5.73 -3.57
CA LEU A 8 10.74 7.15 -3.54
C LEU A 8 12.15 7.42 -4.11
N GLU A 9 13.13 6.57 -3.82
CA GLU A 9 14.50 6.68 -4.29
C GLU A 9 14.66 6.37 -5.79
N GLY A 10 13.77 5.56 -6.37
CA GLY A 10 13.78 5.14 -7.76
C GLY A 10 13.27 6.19 -8.76
N SER A 11 12.76 7.34 -8.29
CA SER A 11 12.29 8.42 -9.14
C SER A 11 13.29 9.61 -9.05
N GLU A 12 14.02 9.85 -10.13
CA GLU A 12 15.05 10.91 -10.20
C GLU A 12 14.52 12.33 -9.92
N ASP A 13 13.17 12.53 -9.97
CA ASP A 13 12.52 13.81 -9.77
C ASP A 13 11.88 13.98 -8.37
N MET A 14 11.95 12.98 -7.50
CA MET A 14 11.34 13.06 -6.17
C MET A 14 12.39 13.31 -5.09
N ASP A 15 12.50 14.56 -4.68
CA ASP A 15 13.03 14.91 -3.37
C ASP A 15 12.12 14.22 -2.32
N PRO A 16 12.64 13.24 -1.55
CA PRO A 16 11.84 12.53 -0.55
C PRO A 16 11.21 13.46 0.49
N SER A 17 11.75 14.68 0.64
CA SER A 17 11.23 15.70 1.55
C SER A 17 10.04 16.47 0.98
N LYS A 18 9.83 16.47 -0.33
CA LYS A 18 8.78 17.27 -1.00
C LYS A 18 7.39 16.66 -0.98
N GLY A 19 7.27 15.36 -0.77
CA GLY A 19 5.98 14.66 -0.74
C GLY A 19 5.45 14.38 0.67
N ILE A 20 6.18 14.77 1.71
CA ILE A 20 5.85 14.44 3.10
C ILE A 20 5.44 15.74 3.82
N SER A 21 4.15 15.82 4.18
CA SER A 21 3.68 16.93 5.01
C SER A 21 4.35 16.92 6.37
N GLU A 22 4.39 18.09 7.02
CA GLU A 22 4.95 18.23 8.39
C GLU A 22 4.23 17.31 9.37
N GLU A 23 2.93 17.09 9.19
CA GLU A 23 2.13 16.19 10.01
C GLU A 23 2.58 14.74 9.85
N ILE A 24 2.77 14.26 8.61
CA ILE A 24 3.30 12.92 8.32
C ILE A 24 4.69 12.75 8.91
N ARG A 25 5.56 13.76 8.75
CA ARG A 25 6.91 13.75 9.32
C ARG A 25 6.88 13.56 10.84
N LYS A 26 6.04 14.30 11.54
CA LYS A 26 5.86 14.18 13.01
C LYS A 26 5.37 12.80 13.41
N LYS A 27 4.45 12.21 12.66
CA LYS A 27 3.99 10.83 12.88
C LYS A 27 5.10 9.82 12.70
N MET A 28 5.91 9.96 11.68
CA MET A 28 7.06 9.08 11.45
C MET A 28 8.10 9.20 12.58
N GLU A 29 8.39 10.40 13.03
CA GLU A 29 9.30 10.67 14.15
C GLU A 29 8.78 10.11 15.48
N SER A 30 7.46 10.06 15.71
CA SER A 30 6.84 9.45 16.89
C SER A 30 7.04 7.93 16.96
N GLY A 31 7.38 7.30 15.84
CA GLY A 31 7.56 5.85 15.72
C GLY A 31 6.27 5.04 15.64
N VAL A 32 5.10 5.68 15.64
CA VAL A 32 3.79 5.03 15.51
C VAL A 32 3.15 5.45 14.20
N TYR A 33 3.39 4.69 13.15
CA TYR A 33 2.78 4.91 11.84
C TYR A 33 2.70 3.62 11.05
N TYR A 34 1.83 3.63 10.06
CA TYR A 34 1.52 2.50 9.20
C TYR A 34 1.46 2.94 7.74
N VAL A 35 1.56 1.99 6.85
CA VAL A 35 1.29 2.17 5.42
C VAL A 35 0.28 1.13 4.96
N ALA A 36 -0.50 1.46 3.95
CA ALA A 36 -1.48 0.54 3.37
C ALA A 36 -1.22 0.33 1.88
N GLY A 37 -1.39 -0.90 1.43
CA GLY A 37 -1.48 -1.26 0.03
C GLY A 37 -2.88 -1.73 -0.31
N ILE A 38 -3.43 -1.28 -1.44
CA ILE A 38 -4.75 -1.66 -1.94
C ILE A 38 -4.59 -2.18 -3.36
N ASP A 39 -4.91 -3.45 -3.57
CA ASP A 39 -5.01 -4.07 -4.90
C ASP A 39 -6.49 -4.17 -5.28
N SER A 40 -6.90 -3.35 -6.24
CA SER A 40 -8.28 -3.35 -6.74
C SER A 40 -8.37 -4.14 -8.04
N GLY A 41 -8.61 -5.44 -7.89
CA GLY A 41 -8.86 -6.33 -9.00
C GLY A 41 -10.31 -6.27 -9.49
N SER A 42 -10.59 -6.93 -10.62
CA SER A 42 -11.95 -7.04 -11.17
C SER A 42 -12.87 -7.90 -10.31
N THR A 43 -12.32 -8.87 -9.59
CA THR A 43 -13.07 -9.85 -8.77
C THR A 43 -12.97 -9.54 -7.29
N SER A 44 -11.77 -9.28 -6.77
CA SER A 44 -11.53 -8.96 -5.37
C SER A 44 -10.77 -7.65 -5.21
N THR A 45 -10.93 -7.06 -4.05
CA THR A 45 -10.13 -5.93 -3.56
C THR A 45 -9.43 -6.37 -2.30
N ASP A 46 -8.10 -6.31 -2.35
CA ASP A 46 -7.23 -6.84 -1.32
C ASP A 46 -6.49 -5.68 -0.65
N VAL A 47 -6.44 -5.67 0.68
CA VAL A 47 -5.75 -4.64 1.46
C VAL A 47 -4.74 -5.28 2.39
N VAL A 48 -3.58 -4.66 2.50
CA VAL A 48 -2.57 -4.99 3.49
C VAL A 48 -2.16 -3.73 4.26
N ILE A 49 -2.04 -3.85 5.58
CA ILE A 49 -1.48 -2.79 6.43
C ILE A 49 -0.15 -3.29 6.99
N LEU A 50 0.88 -2.49 6.79
CA LEU A 50 2.23 -2.74 7.32
C LEU A 50 2.57 -1.71 8.40
N ASP A 51 3.32 -2.15 9.42
CA ASP A 51 3.92 -1.24 10.39
C ASP A 51 5.22 -0.60 9.85
N LYS A 52 5.83 0.26 10.65
CA LYS A 52 7.09 0.95 10.32
C LYS A 52 8.26 0.03 9.97
N ASP A 53 8.24 -1.21 10.44
CA ASP A 53 9.29 -2.21 10.19
C ASP A 53 8.94 -3.12 9.00
N GLY A 54 7.84 -2.85 8.31
CA GLY A 54 7.36 -3.63 7.17
C GLY A 54 6.66 -4.93 7.54
N LYS A 55 6.28 -5.11 8.80
CA LYS A 55 5.53 -6.29 9.26
C LYS A 55 4.04 -6.12 8.97
N ILE A 56 3.42 -7.20 8.51
CA ILE A 56 1.98 -7.24 8.25
C ILE A 56 1.21 -7.15 9.56
N LYS A 57 0.39 -6.11 9.70
CA LYS A 57 -0.51 -5.90 10.84
C LYS A 57 -1.90 -6.47 10.59
N SER A 58 -2.39 -6.32 9.38
CA SER A 58 -3.65 -6.94 8.96
C SER A 58 -3.71 -7.09 7.44
N THR A 59 -4.56 -7.99 7.00
CA THR A 59 -4.95 -8.17 5.61
C THR A 59 -6.47 -8.28 5.53
N MET A 60 -7.03 -7.82 4.42
CA MET A 60 -8.45 -7.93 4.13
C MET A 60 -8.64 -8.23 2.65
N ILE A 61 -9.55 -9.13 2.34
CA ILE A 61 -9.96 -9.49 0.98
C ILE A 61 -11.47 -9.44 0.94
N ILE A 62 -12.01 -8.62 0.04
CA ILE A 62 -13.45 -8.55 -0.18
C ILE A 62 -13.76 -8.61 -1.69
N PRO A 63 -14.96 -9.04 -2.10
CA PRO A 63 -15.39 -8.91 -3.49
C PRO A 63 -15.40 -7.43 -3.91
N THR A 64 -14.91 -7.12 -5.11
CA THR A 64 -14.92 -5.75 -5.65
C THR A 64 -16.35 -5.25 -5.88
N GLY A 65 -17.28 -6.11 -6.29
CA GLY A 65 -18.71 -5.80 -6.36
C GLY A 65 -19.02 -4.57 -7.21
N GLY A 66 -19.68 -3.59 -6.61
CA GLY A 66 -20.26 -2.43 -7.29
C GLY A 66 -19.29 -1.30 -7.66
N GLY A 67 -18.00 -1.42 -7.40
CA GLY A 67 -17.02 -0.41 -7.82
C GLY A 67 -15.73 -0.39 -7.00
N ALA A 68 -14.64 -0.02 -7.68
CA ALA A 68 -13.29 -0.01 -7.11
C ALA A 68 -13.16 0.91 -5.89
N MET A 69 -13.72 2.12 -5.95
CA MET A 69 -13.62 3.09 -4.86
C MET A 69 -14.34 2.60 -3.59
N MET A 70 -15.60 2.16 -3.73
CA MET A 70 -16.38 1.67 -2.59
C MET A 70 -15.76 0.44 -1.93
N SER A 71 -15.28 -0.51 -2.72
CA SER A 71 -14.63 -1.71 -2.19
C SER A 71 -13.29 -1.38 -1.54
N ALA A 72 -12.52 -0.45 -2.11
CA ALA A 72 -11.25 0.01 -1.52
C ALA A 72 -11.47 0.67 -0.14
N GLU A 73 -12.40 1.60 -0.05
CA GLU A 73 -12.71 2.28 1.21
C GLU A 73 -13.21 1.30 2.27
N LYS A 74 -14.17 0.46 1.92
CA LYS A 74 -14.72 -0.55 2.83
C LYS A 74 -13.65 -1.55 3.30
N SER A 75 -12.85 -2.08 2.40
CA SER A 75 -11.79 -3.03 2.76
C SER A 75 -10.70 -2.40 3.62
N LEU A 76 -10.36 -1.13 3.35
CA LEU A 76 -9.41 -0.38 4.17
C LEU A 76 -9.94 -0.16 5.60
N GLU A 77 -11.20 0.24 5.75
CA GLU A 77 -11.83 0.41 7.06
C GLU A 77 -11.83 -0.91 7.86
N MET A 78 -12.21 -2.01 7.21
CA MET A 78 -12.18 -3.34 7.83
C MET A 78 -10.76 -3.77 8.22
N ALA A 79 -9.76 -3.46 7.40
CA ALA A 79 -8.36 -3.76 7.69
C ALA A 79 -7.82 -2.93 8.88
N VAL A 80 -8.20 -1.65 8.95
CA VAL A 80 -7.87 -0.74 10.07
C VAL A 80 -8.47 -1.25 11.37
N GLU A 81 -9.76 -1.61 11.37
CA GLU A 81 -10.43 -2.19 12.54
C GLU A 81 -9.75 -3.49 12.98
N LYS A 82 -9.49 -4.39 12.05
CA LYS A 82 -8.80 -5.66 12.31
C LYS A 82 -7.40 -5.46 12.88
N ALA A 83 -6.67 -4.45 12.42
CA ALA A 83 -5.34 -4.11 12.93
C ALA A 83 -5.38 -3.46 14.32
N GLY A 84 -6.53 -2.93 14.75
CA GLY A 84 -6.66 -2.19 16.01
C GLY A 84 -5.90 -0.87 16.02
N ILE A 85 -5.82 -0.21 14.87
CA ILE A 85 -5.09 1.07 14.70
C ILE A 85 -6.06 2.20 14.34
N ARG A 86 -5.56 3.43 14.35
CA ARG A 86 -6.33 4.57 13.85
C ARG A 86 -6.01 4.81 12.37
N LYS A 87 -6.99 5.15 11.58
CA LYS A 87 -6.81 5.46 10.14
C LYS A 87 -5.83 6.63 9.95
N GLU A 88 -5.84 7.60 10.85
CA GLU A 88 -4.94 8.76 10.84
C GLU A 88 -3.47 8.40 11.02
N ASP A 89 -3.16 7.22 11.52
CA ASP A 89 -1.80 6.74 11.66
C ASP A 89 -1.27 6.04 10.40
N ILE A 90 -2.11 5.89 9.37
CA ILE A 90 -1.68 5.48 8.03
C ILE A 90 -1.13 6.71 7.31
N VAL A 91 0.17 6.73 7.09
CA VAL A 91 0.87 7.89 6.49
C VAL A 91 0.94 7.82 4.97
N ARG A 92 0.70 6.64 4.37
CA ARG A 92 0.72 6.47 2.92
C ARG A 92 -0.18 5.31 2.51
N ILE A 93 -0.89 5.51 1.41
CA ILE A 93 -1.73 4.50 0.76
C ILE A 93 -1.25 4.36 -0.69
N VAL A 94 -0.83 3.14 -1.05
CA VAL A 94 -0.42 2.80 -2.42
C VAL A 94 -1.48 1.93 -3.05
N THR A 95 -1.91 2.28 -4.25
CA THR A 95 -2.91 1.51 -4.99
C THR A 95 -2.31 0.79 -6.17
N THR A 96 -2.82 -0.40 -6.45
CA THR A 96 -2.50 -1.20 -7.62
C THR A 96 -3.75 -1.92 -8.13
N GLY A 97 -3.60 -2.74 -9.15
CA GLY A 97 -4.71 -3.45 -9.75
C GLY A 97 -5.39 -2.67 -10.87
N TYR A 98 -6.31 -3.33 -11.53
CA TYR A 98 -7.04 -2.76 -12.68
C TYR A 98 -7.84 -1.50 -12.29
N GLY A 99 -8.39 -1.49 -11.06
CA GLY A 99 -9.18 -0.37 -10.54
C GLY A 99 -8.38 0.75 -9.88
N ARG A 100 -7.04 0.67 -9.81
CA ARG A 100 -6.20 1.62 -9.06
C ARG A 100 -6.42 3.09 -9.38
N ALA A 101 -6.72 3.40 -10.64
CA ALA A 101 -6.93 4.79 -11.08
C ALA A 101 -8.25 5.41 -10.58
N TYR A 102 -9.14 4.61 -10.04
CA TYR A 102 -10.45 5.04 -9.54
C TYR A 102 -10.51 5.15 -8.01
N ILE A 103 -9.36 5.04 -7.34
CA ILE A 103 -9.27 5.10 -5.86
C ILE A 103 -8.68 6.44 -5.46
N ASP A 104 -9.54 7.38 -5.07
CA ASP A 104 -9.14 8.74 -4.70
C ASP A 104 -8.33 8.82 -3.40
N SER A 105 -8.48 7.83 -2.52
CA SER A 105 -7.74 7.78 -1.25
C SER A 105 -6.29 7.33 -1.40
N GLY A 106 -5.85 6.91 -2.60
CA GLY A 106 -4.47 6.51 -2.85
C GLY A 106 -3.54 7.71 -3.02
N ASP A 107 -2.41 7.69 -2.32
CA ASP A 107 -1.34 8.68 -2.49
C ASP A 107 -0.49 8.42 -3.73
N ASP A 108 -0.27 7.13 -4.03
CA ASP A 108 0.48 6.68 -5.20
C ASP A 108 -0.22 5.50 -5.87
N SER A 109 -0.01 5.38 -7.17
CA SER A 109 -0.52 4.28 -7.98
C SER A 109 0.64 3.56 -8.68
N ILE A 110 0.78 2.26 -8.44
CA ILE A 110 1.89 1.44 -8.93
C ILE A 110 1.34 0.25 -9.72
N THR A 111 2.05 -0.16 -10.76
CA THR A 111 1.62 -1.29 -11.59
C THR A 111 1.69 -2.62 -10.84
N GLU A 112 0.83 -3.56 -11.22
CA GLU A 112 0.76 -4.90 -10.65
C GLU A 112 2.09 -5.64 -10.75
N ILE A 113 2.78 -5.54 -11.89
CA ILE A 113 4.07 -6.19 -12.11
C ILE A 113 5.10 -5.75 -11.06
N THR A 114 5.17 -4.45 -10.77
CA THR A 114 6.08 -3.89 -9.76
C THR A 114 5.72 -4.41 -8.37
N CYS A 115 4.42 -4.42 -8.03
CA CYS A 115 3.95 -4.89 -6.73
C CYS A 115 4.21 -6.39 -6.56
N HIS A 116 3.94 -7.22 -7.57
CA HIS A 116 4.19 -8.65 -7.54
C HIS A 116 5.69 -8.97 -7.38
N ALA A 117 6.55 -8.25 -8.09
CA ALA A 117 8.00 -8.41 -7.96
C ALA A 117 8.48 -8.07 -6.54
N LYS A 118 7.97 -6.99 -5.96
CA LYS A 118 8.28 -6.60 -4.58
C LYS A 118 7.75 -7.61 -3.57
N GLY A 119 6.54 -8.09 -3.73
CA GLY A 119 5.94 -9.11 -2.88
C GLY A 119 6.72 -10.42 -2.91
N ALA A 120 7.12 -10.89 -4.08
CA ALA A 120 7.95 -12.08 -4.24
C ALA A 120 9.31 -11.93 -3.54
N HIS A 121 9.96 -10.78 -3.69
CA HIS A 121 11.22 -10.49 -3.02
C HIS A 121 11.07 -10.37 -1.49
N TYR A 122 9.96 -9.81 -1.01
CA TYR A 122 9.63 -9.75 0.43
C TYR A 122 9.52 -11.15 1.04
N LEU A 123 8.85 -12.08 0.33
CA LEU A 123 8.69 -13.46 0.78
C LEU A 123 10.00 -14.26 0.70
N ASN A 124 10.80 -14.02 -0.32
CA ASN A 124 12.08 -14.67 -0.52
C ASN A 124 13.13 -13.68 -1.08
N PRO A 125 14.01 -13.14 -0.22
CA PRO A 125 15.02 -12.17 -0.63
C PRO A 125 16.04 -12.66 -1.67
N ASN A 126 16.07 -13.96 -1.94
CA ASN A 126 16.95 -14.56 -2.98
C ASN A 126 16.34 -14.52 -4.39
N VAL A 127 15.07 -14.17 -4.51
CA VAL A 127 14.41 -14.01 -5.82
C VAL A 127 15.08 -12.90 -6.62
N ARG A 128 15.41 -13.18 -7.88
CA ARG A 128 16.03 -12.23 -8.82
C ARG A 128 15.21 -12.02 -10.08
N THR A 129 14.36 -12.99 -10.42
CA THR A 129 13.49 -12.93 -11.60
C THR A 129 12.10 -13.41 -11.23
N VAL A 130 11.10 -12.68 -11.67
CA VAL A 130 9.67 -13.02 -11.52
C VAL A 130 9.03 -13.03 -12.89
N ILE A 131 8.34 -14.12 -13.20
CA ILE A 131 7.51 -14.22 -14.40
C ILE A 131 6.06 -14.12 -13.94
N ASP A 132 5.43 -13.02 -14.31
CA ASP A 132 4.04 -12.72 -13.99
C ASP A 132 3.15 -13.07 -15.19
N ILE A 133 2.23 -14.01 -14.98
CA ILE A 133 1.28 -14.48 -15.98
C ILE A 133 -0.12 -14.14 -15.45
N GLY A 134 -0.65 -13.05 -15.97
CA GLY A 134 -1.97 -12.54 -15.58
C GLY A 134 -3.13 -13.10 -16.39
#